data_1f3579045ad235ac744ce6ba55ed8b69
#
_entry.id   1f3579045ad235ac744ce6ba55ed8b69
#
_cell.length_a   1.000
_cell.length_b   1.000
_cell.length_c   1.000
_cell.angle_alpha   90.00
_cell.angle_beta   90.00
_cell.angle_gamma   90.00
#
_symmetry.space_group_name_H-M   'P 1'
#
loop_
_entity.id
_entity.type
_entity.pdbx_description
1 polymer ?
#
loop_
_entity_poly.entity_id
_entity_poly.type
_entity_poly.pdbx_seq_one_letter_code
_entity_poly.pdbx_strand_id
1 'polypeptide(L)'
;MAKSQNKESYNKIFTKLKEHHKWFENSIPLIASENIPSPAVREAIISDFGNRYAEGWPGDRVYAGCIYIDDVEVECMKLAKKLYKAKFADVRPISGVVANLAVYSAYSNPGDVMIAPSIPAGGHISHGKREHSGTAGLVHGLEIEFYPFNAEDMTIDVDKTKQKVKELKKNNRLPKMAMFGGSLFLFPHPVKELSDFLKTYDIHINYDAAHVAGLIAGGKFQDPMREGADTMTMSTHKTLFGPQGGLVLGSEEHEEPIKKATFPGLTSSHHINNMAGKAVAFAEALEFGKDYAAQVIKNAKIFAEALNDVGFKVLGESRGY
;
A
#
# COMPACT_ATOMS: atom_id res chain seq x y z
N MET A 1 -3.85 28.60 38.11
CA MET A 1 -4.20 28.82 36.69
C MET A 1 -3.73 27.68 35.76
N ALA A 2 -2.47 27.23 35.76
CA ALA A 2 -1.98 26.18 34.88
C ALA A 2 -2.74 24.82 34.94
N LYS A 3 -3.10 24.35 36.13
CA LYS A 3 -3.87 23.08 36.28
C LYS A 3 -5.30 23.16 35.69
N SER A 4 -5.92 24.33 35.69
CA SER A 4 -7.26 24.57 35.11
C SER A 4 -7.18 24.53 33.58
N GLN A 5 -6.17 25.20 33.00
CA GLN A 5 -5.98 25.27 31.54
C GLN A 5 -5.64 23.89 30.92
N ASN A 6 -4.83 23.06 31.59
CA ASN A 6 -4.52 21.70 31.14
C ASN A 6 -5.75 20.79 31.16
N LYS A 7 -6.62 20.92 32.17
CA LYS A 7 -7.90 20.19 32.24
C LYS A 7 -8.86 20.62 31.11
N GLU A 8 -8.89 21.90 30.78
CA GLU A 8 -9.67 22.42 29.66
C GLU A 8 -9.20 21.83 28.33
N SER A 9 -7.89 21.82 28.07
CA SER A 9 -7.31 21.20 26.86
C SER A 9 -7.61 19.72 26.77
N TYR A 10 -7.49 18.97 27.85
CA TYR A 10 -7.88 17.55 27.92
C TYR A 10 -9.35 17.34 27.53
N ASN A 11 -10.25 18.10 28.15
CA ASN A 11 -11.68 17.99 27.87
C ASN A 11 -12.00 18.37 26.41
N LYS A 12 -11.34 19.41 25.87
CA LYS A 12 -11.49 19.84 24.47
C LYS A 12 -11.16 18.70 23.50
N ILE A 13 -10.07 17.96 23.74
CA ILE A 13 -9.68 16.82 22.89
C ILE A 13 -10.81 15.78 22.84
N PHE A 14 -11.27 15.31 24.00
CA PHE A 14 -12.33 14.29 24.04
C PHE A 14 -13.68 14.80 23.50
N THR A 15 -13.99 16.07 23.69
CA THR A 15 -15.17 16.69 23.07
C THR A 15 -15.08 16.64 21.55
N LYS A 16 -13.92 17.00 20.98
CA LYS A 16 -13.73 16.97 19.52
C LYS A 16 -13.76 15.56 18.94
N LEU A 17 -13.23 14.57 19.64
CA LEU A 17 -13.35 13.15 19.24
C LEU A 17 -14.82 12.71 19.18
N LYS A 18 -15.63 13.08 20.17
CA LYS A 18 -17.07 12.77 20.18
C LYS A 18 -17.85 13.50 19.08
N GLU A 19 -17.56 14.79 18.88
CA GLU A 19 -18.19 15.59 17.82
C GLU A 19 -17.85 15.01 16.43
N HIS A 20 -16.58 14.63 16.19
CA HIS A 20 -16.14 14.00 14.96
C HIS A 20 -16.87 12.66 14.73
N HIS A 21 -16.94 11.79 15.76
CA HIS A 21 -17.64 10.52 15.68
C HIS A 21 -19.11 10.72 15.28
N LYS A 22 -19.81 11.63 15.99
CA LYS A 22 -21.20 11.97 15.68
C LYS A 22 -21.39 12.53 14.26
N TRP A 23 -20.43 13.30 13.77
CA TRP A 23 -20.48 13.80 12.39
C TRP A 23 -20.44 12.65 11.40
N PHE A 24 -19.48 11.74 11.54
CA PHE A 24 -19.36 10.60 10.62
C PHE A 24 -20.51 9.60 10.71
N GLU A 25 -21.19 9.45 11.86
CA GLU A 25 -22.43 8.69 11.99
C GLU A 25 -23.57 9.24 11.11
N ASN A 26 -23.52 10.52 10.76
CA ASN A 26 -24.54 11.21 9.96
C ASN A 26 -24.03 11.64 8.57
N SER A 27 -22.94 11.05 8.10
CA SER A 27 -22.28 11.42 6.84
C SER A 27 -22.01 10.18 6.00
N ILE A 28 -21.92 10.38 4.69
CA ILE A 28 -21.44 9.37 3.74
C ILE A 28 -20.04 9.83 3.31
N PRO A 29 -18.95 9.23 3.86
CA PRO A 29 -17.59 9.57 3.45
C PRO A 29 -17.34 9.09 2.02
N LEU A 30 -16.86 9.99 1.16
CA LEU A 30 -16.53 9.70 -0.24
C LEU A 30 -15.02 9.66 -0.49
N ILE A 31 -14.20 9.63 0.56
CA ILE A 31 -12.75 9.47 0.43
C ILE A 31 -12.46 7.97 0.25
N ALA A 32 -12.12 7.58 -0.98
CA ALA A 32 -11.94 6.18 -1.36
C ALA A 32 -10.83 5.42 -0.59
N SER A 33 -9.94 6.14 0.10
CA SER A 33 -8.90 5.56 0.95
C SER A 33 -9.33 5.34 2.40
N GLU A 34 -10.54 5.73 2.79
CA GLU A 34 -11.06 5.50 4.14
C GLU A 34 -11.81 4.16 4.23
N ASN A 35 -11.63 3.48 5.37
CA ASN A 35 -12.37 2.27 5.70
C ASN A 35 -12.51 2.14 7.22
N ILE A 36 -13.42 1.29 7.66
CA ILE A 36 -13.69 1.05 9.08
C ILE A 36 -13.26 -0.38 9.41
N PRO A 37 -12.26 -0.56 10.28
CA PRO A 37 -11.86 -1.88 10.76
C PRO A 37 -12.92 -2.49 11.68
N SER A 38 -12.94 -3.82 11.76
CA SER A 38 -13.85 -4.56 12.66
C SER A 38 -13.64 -4.21 14.14
N PRO A 39 -14.59 -4.50 15.02
CA PRO A 39 -14.38 -4.39 16.47
C PRO A 39 -13.19 -5.20 16.97
N ALA A 40 -12.95 -6.41 16.44
CA ALA A 40 -11.83 -7.27 16.81
C ALA A 40 -10.47 -6.66 16.41
N VAL A 41 -10.37 -6.07 15.24
CA VAL A 41 -9.17 -5.31 14.84
C VAL A 41 -8.91 -4.16 15.80
N ARG A 42 -9.96 -3.41 16.18
CA ARG A 42 -9.82 -2.27 17.13
C ARG A 42 -9.41 -2.74 18.52
N GLU A 43 -9.92 -3.87 18.98
CA GLU A 43 -9.52 -4.48 20.25
C GLU A 43 -8.03 -4.83 20.27
N ALA A 44 -7.51 -5.43 19.19
CA ALA A 44 -6.08 -5.71 19.05
C ALA A 44 -5.23 -4.42 19.10
N ILE A 45 -5.68 -3.32 18.48
CA ILE A 45 -4.95 -2.04 18.45
C ILE A 45 -4.82 -1.42 19.84
N ILE A 46 -5.82 -1.54 20.71
CA ILE A 46 -5.78 -0.96 22.06
C ILE A 46 -5.11 -1.88 23.10
N SER A 47 -4.55 -3.01 22.68
CA SER A 47 -3.82 -3.93 23.56
C SER A 47 -2.53 -3.33 24.13
N ASP A 48 -1.99 -3.96 25.16
CA ASP A 48 -0.72 -3.58 25.79
C ASP A 48 0.48 -3.59 24.80
N PHE A 49 0.36 -4.27 23.67
CA PHE A 49 1.36 -4.22 22.60
C PHE A 49 1.69 -2.80 22.13
N GLY A 50 0.77 -1.85 22.27
CA GLY A 50 1.02 -0.44 21.96
C GLY A 50 2.07 0.25 22.85
N ASN A 51 2.48 -0.40 23.96
CA ASN A 51 3.44 0.13 24.92
C ASN A 51 4.77 -0.66 24.92
N ARG A 52 4.98 -1.56 23.93
CA ARG A 52 6.13 -2.48 23.91
C ARG A 52 7.09 -2.17 22.76
N TYR A 53 8.30 -2.73 22.86
CA TYR A 53 9.36 -2.69 21.87
C TYR A 53 9.64 -4.09 21.32
N ALA A 54 9.81 -4.19 19.99
CA ALA A 54 10.17 -5.43 19.30
C ALA A 54 11.07 -5.13 18.09
N GLU A 55 12.20 -4.47 18.33
CA GLU A 55 13.21 -4.21 17.30
C GLU A 55 13.87 -5.51 16.85
N GLY A 56 14.12 -5.63 15.56
CA GLY A 56 14.69 -6.82 14.94
C GLY A 56 13.66 -7.70 14.24
N TRP A 57 13.91 -8.98 14.25
CA TRP A 57 13.07 -10.00 13.60
C TRP A 57 12.61 -11.04 14.62
N PRO A 58 11.48 -11.74 14.44
CA PRO A 58 11.10 -12.85 15.33
C PRO A 58 12.24 -13.84 15.54
N GLY A 59 12.53 -14.15 16.79
CA GLY A 59 13.66 -15.01 17.18
C GLY A 59 15.04 -14.32 17.21
N ASP A 60 15.16 -13.10 16.66
CA ASP A 60 16.39 -12.30 16.66
C ASP A 60 16.06 -10.85 17.04
N ARG A 61 15.66 -10.66 18.29
CA ARG A 61 15.25 -9.34 18.84
C ARG A 61 16.39 -8.67 19.59
N VAL A 62 16.41 -7.34 19.49
CA VAL A 62 17.33 -6.50 20.29
C VAL A 62 17.01 -6.61 21.78
N TYR A 63 15.73 -6.75 22.15
CA TYR A 63 15.26 -6.80 23.53
C TYR A 63 14.68 -8.16 23.89
N ALA A 64 14.88 -8.56 25.17
CA ALA A 64 14.25 -9.75 25.74
C ALA A 64 12.73 -9.53 25.98
N GLY A 65 12.00 -10.62 26.19
CA GLY A 65 10.57 -10.58 26.55
C GLY A 65 9.59 -10.49 25.39
N CYS A 66 10.06 -10.74 24.15
CA CYS A 66 9.22 -10.60 22.94
C CYS A 66 8.50 -11.91 22.53
N ILE A 67 8.51 -12.96 23.35
CA ILE A 67 7.98 -14.30 22.98
C ILE A 67 6.58 -14.23 22.36
N TYR A 68 5.63 -13.59 23.04
CA TYR A 68 4.25 -13.49 22.55
C TYR A 68 4.11 -12.51 21.37
N ILE A 69 4.98 -11.52 21.28
CA ILE A 69 5.02 -10.61 20.12
C ILE A 69 5.52 -11.38 18.90
N ASP A 70 6.55 -12.21 19.05
CA ASP A 70 7.08 -13.04 18.00
C ASP A 70 6.03 -14.02 17.46
N ASP A 71 5.28 -14.67 18.36
CA ASP A 71 4.19 -15.58 17.97
C ASP A 71 3.14 -14.85 17.10
N VAL A 72 2.72 -13.66 17.51
CA VAL A 72 1.72 -12.87 16.76
C VAL A 72 2.29 -12.34 15.44
N GLU A 73 3.56 -11.90 15.41
CA GLU A 73 4.18 -11.39 14.19
C GLU A 73 4.42 -12.52 13.17
N VAL A 74 4.85 -13.69 13.63
CA VAL A 74 4.99 -14.88 12.76
C VAL A 74 3.63 -15.30 12.19
N GLU A 75 2.58 -15.30 13.01
CA GLU A 75 1.23 -15.62 12.51
C GLU A 75 0.72 -14.54 11.55
N CYS A 76 0.98 -13.26 11.81
CA CYS A 76 0.65 -12.17 10.89
C CYS A 76 1.32 -12.36 9.52
N MET A 77 2.61 -12.67 9.49
CA MET A 77 3.34 -12.95 8.25
C MET A 77 2.79 -14.18 7.52
N LYS A 78 2.47 -15.25 8.26
CA LYS A 78 1.88 -16.48 7.71
C LYS A 78 0.52 -16.21 7.06
N LEU A 79 -0.35 -15.45 7.73
CA LEU A 79 -1.66 -15.05 7.21
C LEU A 79 -1.54 -14.16 5.97
N ALA A 80 -0.62 -13.18 5.97
CA ALA A 80 -0.34 -12.34 4.81
C ALA A 80 0.15 -13.17 3.61
N LYS A 81 1.11 -14.08 3.84
CA LYS A 81 1.59 -15.00 2.79
C LYS A 81 0.47 -15.87 2.22
N LYS A 82 -0.41 -16.39 3.06
CA LYS A 82 -1.57 -17.19 2.64
C LYS A 82 -2.56 -16.36 1.83
N LEU A 83 -2.89 -15.16 2.31
CA LEU A 83 -3.89 -14.27 1.71
C LEU A 83 -3.50 -13.85 0.28
N TYR A 84 -2.23 -13.50 0.08
CA TYR A 84 -1.71 -13.03 -1.22
C TYR A 84 -0.91 -14.07 -1.99
N LYS A 85 -0.82 -15.31 -1.49
CA LYS A 85 -0.04 -16.42 -2.08
C LYS A 85 1.42 -16.02 -2.33
N ALA A 86 2.01 -15.23 -1.42
CA ALA A 86 3.40 -14.81 -1.44
C ALA A 86 4.29 -15.82 -0.69
N LYS A 87 5.60 -15.77 -0.96
CA LYS A 87 6.59 -16.60 -0.25
C LYS A 87 7.22 -15.88 0.93
N PHE A 88 7.34 -14.55 0.81
CA PHE A 88 7.85 -13.64 1.83
C PHE A 88 6.82 -12.56 2.16
N ALA A 89 6.80 -12.11 3.43
CA ALA A 89 5.99 -10.99 3.91
C ALA A 89 6.75 -10.24 5.02
N ASP A 90 6.89 -8.92 4.90
CA ASP A 90 7.33 -8.04 5.98
C ASP A 90 6.15 -7.18 6.44
N VAL A 91 5.70 -7.42 7.67
CA VAL A 91 4.53 -6.75 8.28
C VAL A 91 4.92 -5.55 9.16
N ARG A 92 6.21 -5.22 9.25
CA ARG A 92 6.74 -4.14 10.10
C ARG A 92 6.58 -2.73 9.53
N PRO A 93 6.51 -2.48 8.21
CA PRO A 93 6.30 -1.12 7.72
C PRO A 93 5.08 -0.46 8.37
N ILE A 94 5.27 0.78 8.88
CA ILE A 94 4.25 1.51 9.63
C ILE A 94 3.22 2.21 8.72
N SER A 95 3.47 2.25 7.43
CA SER A 95 2.56 2.80 6.41
C SER A 95 2.90 2.25 5.02
N GLY A 96 2.00 2.45 4.04
CA GLY A 96 2.28 2.12 2.65
C GLY A 96 3.47 2.88 2.07
N VAL A 97 3.68 4.14 2.49
CA VAL A 97 4.86 4.93 2.07
C VAL A 97 6.14 4.32 2.60
N VAL A 98 6.17 3.86 3.85
CA VAL A 98 7.34 3.18 4.41
C VAL A 98 7.57 1.82 3.73
N ALA A 99 6.51 1.11 3.35
CA ALA A 99 6.64 -0.10 2.54
C ALA A 99 7.28 0.19 1.17
N ASN A 100 6.87 1.27 0.49
CA ASN A 100 7.49 1.71 -0.77
C ASN A 100 8.95 2.10 -0.56
N LEU A 101 9.27 2.87 0.48
CA LEU A 101 10.64 3.25 0.81
C LEU A 101 11.54 2.03 1.12
N ALA A 102 10.98 0.98 1.74
CA ALA A 102 11.73 -0.25 1.98
C ALA A 102 12.15 -0.92 0.66
N VAL A 103 11.24 -0.96 -0.33
CA VAL A 103 11.57 -1.47 -1.67
C VAL A 103 12.57 -0.56 -2.38
N TYR A 104 12.40 0.77 -2.32
CA TYR A 104 13.38 1.70 -2.91
C TYR A 104 14.77 1.50 -2.31
N SER A 105 14.85 1.43 -0.97
CA SER A 105 16.12 1.26 -0.26
C SER A 105 16.78 -0.10 -0.51
N ALA A 106 16.00 -1.13 -0.84
CA ALA A 106 16.50 -2.47 -1.12
C ALA A 106 17.07 -2.61 -2.54
N TYR A 107 16.51 -1.88 -3.53
CA TYR A 107 16.77 -2.13 -4.96
C TYR A 107 17.29 -0.94 -5.74
N SER A 108 17.52 0.21 -5.09
CA SER A 108 18.02 1.40 -5.75
C SER A 108 18.88 2.27 -4.82
N ASN A 109 19.65 3.17 -5.43
CA ASN A 109 20.46 4.16 -4.74
C ASN A 109 20.00 5.57 -5.13
N PRO A 110 20.33 6.61 -4.34
CA PRO A 110 20.14 7.99 -4.76
C PRO A 110 20.79 8.27 -6.12
N GLY A 111 20.03 8.90 -7.02
CA GLY A 111 20.42 9.15 -8.41
C GLY A 111 20.01 8.08 -9.42
N ASP A 112 19.57 6.90 -8.96
CA ASP A 112 19.01 5.90 -9.87
C ASP A 112 17.67 6.36 -10.46
N VAL A 113 17.34 5.90 -11.66
CA VAL A 113 16.09 6.22 -12.33
C VAL A 113 15.02 5.21 -11.96
N MET A 114 13.81 5.70 -11.65
CA MET A 114 12.59 4.90 -11.50
C MET A 114 11.55 5.36 -12.51
N ILE A 115 10.88 4.41 -13.18
CA ILE A 115 9.69 4.72 -13.99
C ILE A 115 8.43 4.44 -13.19
N ALA A 116 7.48 5.39 -13.17
CA ALA A 116 6.29 5.33 -12.33
C ALA A 116 5.08 6.04 -12.97
N PRO A 117 3.82 5.80 -12.53
CA PRO A 117 2.68 6.61 -12.93
C PRO A 117 2.81 8.03 -12.40
N SER A 118 2.48 9.03 -13.21
CA SER A 118 2.37 10.42 -12.73
C SER A 118 1.11 10.61 -11.87
N ILE A 119 1.10 11.62 -10.99
CA ILE A 119 -0.08 11.93 -10.17
C ILE A 119 -1.34 12.17 -11.03
N PRO A 120 -1.28 12.96 -12.13
CA PRO A 120 -2.44 13.13 -13.01
C PRO A 120 -2.92 11.85 -13.70
N ALA A 121 -2.04 10.84 -13.84
CA ALA A 121 -2.34 9.51 -14.37
C ALA A 121 -2.66 8.48 -13.27
N GLY A 122 -2.96 8.93 -12.04
CA GLY A 122 -3.37 8.09 -10.92
C GLY A 122 -2.26 7.61 -10.01
N GLY A 123 -1.01 8.04 -10.22
CA GLY A 123 0.12 7.72 -9.36
C GLY A 123 -0.03 8.30 -7.94
N HIS A 124 0.69 7.72 -6.99
CA HIS A 124 0.74 8.21 -5.62
C HIS A 124 1.93 9.17 -5.42
N ILE A 125 1.81 10.11 -4.48
CA ILE A 125 2.89 11.07 -4.16
C ILE A 125 4.19 10.37 -3.74
N SER A 126 4.11 9.16 -3.18
CA SER A 126 5.31 8.38 -2.83
C SER A 126 6.15 7.96 -4.04
N HIS A 127 5.58 7.96 -5.24
CA HIS A 127 6.29 7.65 -6.49
C HIS A 127 6.80 8.92 -7.21
N GLY A 128 6.57 10.10 -6.62
CA GLY A 128 6.70 11.39 -7.27
C GLY A 128 8.12 11.95 -7.31
N LYS A 129 8.29 12.91 -8.20
CA LYS A 129 9.52 13.70 -8.37
C LYS A 129 9.80 14.61 -7.18
N ARG A 130 11.08 14.93 -6.99
CA ARG A 130 11.56 15.84 -5.94
C ARG A 130 10.93 17.23 -6.01
N GLU A 131 10.83 17.80 -7.19
CA GLU A 131 10.26 19.15 -7.43
C GLU A 131 8.77 19.26 -7.06
N HIS A 132 8.07 18.12 -6.97
CA HIS A 132 6.67 18.03 -6.54
C HIS A 132 6.53 17.45 -5.12
N SER A 133 7.59 17.49 -4.33
CA SER A 133 7.66 16.92 -2.97
C SER A 133 7.33 15.42 -2.92
N GLY A 134 7.54 14.71 -4.03
CA GLY A 134 7.32 13.27 -4.10
C GLY A 134 8.35 12.49 -3.30
N THR A 135 7.90 11.49 -2.53
CA THR A 135 8.75 10.78 -1.57
C THR A 135 9.94 10.09 -2.23
N ALA A 136 9.75 9.42 -3.35
CA ALA A 136 10.83 8.74 -4.07
C ALA A 136 11.97 9.70 -4.45
N GLY A 137 11.62 10.86 -5.02
CA GLY A 137 12.61 11.86 -5.40
C GLY A 137 13.15 12.67 -4.22
N LEU A 138 12.30 13.09 -3.29
CA LEU A 138 12.70 13.98 -2.18
C LEU A 138 13.46 13.25 -1.08
N VAL A 139 12.95 12.08 -0.66
CA VAL A 139 13.47 11.33 0.50
C VAL A 139 14.54 10.34 0.09
N HIS A 140 14.29 9.54 -0.94
CA HIS A 140 15.24 8.51 -1.39
C HIS A 140 16.23 9.02 -2.46
N GLY A 141 15.90 10.13 -3.13
CA GLY A 141 16.79 10.75 -4.11
C GLY A 141 16.72 10.13 -5.51
N LEU A 142 15.64 9.44 -5.85
CA LEU A 142 15.44 8.86 -7.19
C LEU A 142 15.13 9.93 -8.24
N GLU A 143 15.61 9.71 -9.47
CA GLU A 143 15.15 10.41 -10.65
C GLU A 143 13.90 9.71 -11.21
N ILE A 144 12.80 10.46 -11.35
CA ILE A 144 11.53 9.87 -11.75
C ILE A 144 11.23 10.16 -13.22
N GLU A 145 11.03 9.10 -13.97
CA GLU A 145 10.45 9.11 -15.31
C GLU A 145 8.99 8.63 -15.24
N PHE A 146 8.09 9.28 -15.97
CA PHE A 146 6.69 8.88 -15.96
C PHE A 146 6.36 7.95 -17.12
N TYR A 147 5.52 6.96 -16.87
CA TYR A 147 4.93 6.16 -17.95
C TYR A 147 4.15 7.05 -18.93
N PRO A 148 4.22 6.80 -20.22
CA PRO A 148 3.22 7.28 -21.17
C PRO A 148 1.84 6.75 -20.78
N PHE A 149 0.87 7.64 -20.70
CA PHE A 149 -0.51 7.32 -20.30
C PHE A 149 -1.44 7.42 -21.50
N ASN A 150 -2.29 6.42 -21.70
CA ASN A 150 -3.39 6.45 -22.66
C ASN A 150 -4.65 6.92 -21.96
N ALA A 151 -5.09 8.15 -22.26
CA ALA A 151 -6.24 8.75 -21.62
C ALA A 151 -7.59 8.15 -22.11
N GLU A 152 -7.65 7.58 -23.30
CA GLU A 152 -8.85 6.92 -23.83
C GLU A 152 -9.10 5.60 -23.10
N ASP A 153 -8.05 4.80 -22.93
CA ASP A 153 -8.10 3.53 -22.21
C ASP A 153 -7.89 3.69 -20.71
N MET A 154 -7.57 4.89 -20.24
CA MET A 154 -7.29 5.20 -18.83
C MET A 154 -6.26 4.26 -18.20
N THR A 155 -5.18 3.97 -18.93
CA THR A 155 -4.12 3.04 -18.49
C THR A 155 -2.75 3.43 -19.06
N ILE A 156 -1.70 2.72 -18.63
CA ILE A 156 -0.34 2.86 -19.13
C ILE A 156 -0.28 2.36 -20.59
N ASP A 157 0.30 3.17 -21.47
CA ASP A 157 0.55 2.78 -22.89
C ASP A 157 1.75 1.83 -22.97
N VAL A 158 1.49 0.58 -23.31
CA VAL A 158 2.49 -0.50 -23.33
C VAL A 158 3.60 -0.24 -24.38
N ASP A 159 3.21 0.12 -25.59
CA ASP A 159 4.18 0.26 -26.70
C ASP A 159 5.05 1.49 -26.52
N LYS A 160 4.46 2.62 -26.14
CA LYS A 160 5.22 3.83 -25.83
C LYS A 160 6.09 3.66 -24.60
N THR A 161 5.67 2.84 -23.61
CA THR A 161 6.50 2.49 -22.45
C THR A 161 7.74 1.71 -22.89
N LYS A 162 7.57 0.68 -23.72
CA LYS A 162 8.70 -0.08 -24.27
C LYS A 162 9.67 0.80 -25.07
N GLN A 163 9.13 1.72 -25.87
CA GLN A 163 9.94 2.70 -26.59
C GLN A 163 10.71 3.61 -25.65
N LYS A 164 10.04 4.19 -24.66
CA LYS A 164 10.65 5.08 -23.65
C LYS A 164 11.80 4.40 -22.89
N VAL A 165 11.61 3.16 -22.44
CA VAL A 165 12.67 2.42 -21.73
C VAL A 165 13.90 2.20 -22.64
N LYS A 166 13.69 1.90 -23.93
CA LYS A 166 14.79 1.79 -24.92
C LYS A 166 15.53 3.11 -25.12
N GLU A 167 14.81 4.22 -25.17
CA GLU A 167 15.37 5.58 -25.28
C GLU A 167 16.18 5.96 -24.02
N LEU A 168 15.64 5.69 -22.83
CA LEU A 168 16.34 5.91 -21.57
C LEU A 168 17.63 5.09 -21.50
N LYS A 169 17.61 3.83 -21.95
CA LYS A 169 18.82 3.00 -22.05
C LYS A 169 19.89 3.62 -22.95
N LYS A 170 19.50 4.11 -24.13
CA LYS A 170 20.44 4.78 -25.06
C LYS A 170 21.09 6.02 -24.46
N ASN A 171 20.39 6.70 -23.56
CA ASN A 171 20.84 7.90 -22.87
C ASN A 171 21.56 7.62 -21.54
N ASN A 172 21.93 6.37 -21.25
CA ASN A 172 22.51 5.91 -19.98
C ASN A 172 21.66 6.25 -18.76
N ARG A 173 20.33 6.27 -18.90
CA ARG A 173 19.32 6.53 -17.85
C ARG A 173 18.35 5.36 -17.73
N LEU A 174 18.85 4.13 -17.86
CA LEU A 174 18.02 2.94 -17.71
C LEU A 174 17.40 2.89 -16.32
N PRO A 175 16.06 2.75 -16.18
CA PRO A 175 15.45 2.60 -14.88
C PRO A 175 15.99 1.38 -14.12
N LYS A 176 16.24 1.54 -12.81
CA LYS A 176 16.51 0.44 -11.90
C LYS A 176 15.21 -0.18 -11.38
N MET A 177 14.15 0.61 -11.35
CA MET A 177 12.85 0.19 -10.83
C MET A 177 11.71 0.64 -11.75
N ALA A 178 10.69 -0.20 -11.81
CA ALA A 178 9.40 0.07 -12.45
C ALA A 178 8.28 -0.05 -11.39
N MET A 179 7.59 1.06 -11.13
CA MET A 179 6.54 1.14 -10.13
C MET A 179 5.18 1.10 -10.81
N PHE A 180 4.35 0.12 -10.47
CA PHE A 180 2.96 0.02 -10.92
C PHE A 180 2.01 0.29 -9.75
N GLY A 181 0.70 0.33 -10.02
CA GLY A 181 -0.29 0.69 -9.02
C GLY A 181 -0.29 2.17 -8.70
N GLY A 182 -0.90 2.56 -7.60
CA GLY A 182 -0.98 3.97 -7.20
C GLY A 182 -2.26 4.32 -6.44
N SER A 183 -2.73 5.57 -6.59
CA SER A 183 -3.85 6.11 -5.82
C SER A 183 -5.19 6.05 -6.55
N LEU A 184 -5.20 6.30 -7.85
CA LEU A 184 -6.42 6.44 -8.63
C LEU A 184 -6.24 5.80 -10.00
N PHE A 185 -6.68 4.57 -10.13
CA PHE A 185 -6.72 3.85 -11.41
C PHE A 185 -7.93 2.93 -11.43
N LEU A 186 -8.70 2.98 -12.51
CA LEU A 186 -9.97 2.26 -12.63
C LEU A 186 -9.77 0.84 -13.16
N PHE A 187 -8.71 0.61 -13.91
CA PHE A 187 -8.45 -0.66 -14.60
C PHE A 187 -7.08 -1.21 -14.22
N PRO A 188 -6.88 -2.53 -14.34
CA PRO A 188 -5.58 -3.16 -14.11
C PRO A 188 -4.45 -2.48 -14.90
N HIS A 189 -3.32 -2.29 -14.25
CA HIS A 189 -2.10 -1.87 -14.93
C HIS A 189 -1.50 -3.02 -15.74
N PRO A 190 -0.85 -2.77 -16.90
CA PRO A 190 -0.35 -3.79 -17.81
C PRO A 190 0.97 -4.42 -17.31
N VAL A 191 0.93 -5.01 -16.11
CA VAL A 191 2.10 -5.68 -15.51
C VAL A 191 2.52 -6.86 -16.36
N LYS A 192 1.56 -7.72 -16.74
CA LYS A 192 1.82 -8.91 -17.54
C LYS A 192 2.45 -8.60 -18.89
N GLU A 193 2.00 -7.54 -19.57
CA GLU A 193 2.44 -7.14 -20.90
C GLU A 193 3.83 -6.49 -20.88
N LEU A 194 4.26 -5.99 -19.72
CA LEU A 194 5.52 -5.29 -19.56
C LEU A 194 6.58 -6.09 -18.79
N SER A 195 6.17 -7.04 -17.93
CA SER A 195 7.09 -7.71 -17.01
C SER A 195 8.26 -8.39 -17.71
N ASP A 196 8.02 -9.23 -18.72
CA ASP A 196 9.09 -9.93 -19.42
C ASP A 196 10.06 -8.94 -20.12
N PHE A 197 9.51 -7.89 -20.73
CA PHE A 197 10.31 -6.85 -21.34
C PHE A 197 11.19 -6.11 -20.33
N LEU A 198 10.64 -5.70 -19.19
CA LEU A 198 11.37 -4.99 -18.15
C LEU A 198 12.47 -5.87 -17.54
N LYS A 199 12.20 -7.16 -17.32
CA LYS A 199 13.16 -8.14 -16.80
C LYS A 199 14.34 -8.38 -17.75
N THR A 200 14.19 -8.21 -19.07
CA THR A 200 15.34 -8.27 -20.00
C THR A 200 16.39 -7.17 -19.74
N TYR A 201 16.03 -6.15 -18.99
CA TYR A 201 16.89 -5.03 -18.59
C TYR A 201 17.26 -5.04 -17.11
N ASP A 202 16.94 -6.11 -16.39
CA ASP A 202 17.17 -6.21 -14.93
C ASP A 202 16.52 -5.07 -14.14
N ILE A 203 15.30 -4.69 -14.52
CA ILE A 203 14.50 -3.65 -13.87
C ILE A 203 13.60 -4.32 -12.82
N HIS A 204 13.78 -3.96 -11.56
CA HIS A 204 12.95 -4.45 -10.45
C HIS A 204 11.51 -3.91 -10.56
N ILE A 205 10.53 -4.80 -10.53
CA ILE A 205 9.11 -4.46 -10.70
C ILE A 205 8.41 -4.49 -9.34
N ASN A 206 7.96 -3.33 -8.85
CA ASN A 206 7.11 -3.25 -7.67
C ASN A 206 5.69 -2.80 -8.03
N TYR A 207 4.71 -3.39 -7.37
CA TYR A 207 3.31 -3.00 -7.50
C TYR A 207 2.79 -2.41 -6.19
N ASP A 208 2.42 -1.13 -6.19
CA ASP A 208 1.73 -0.48 -5.07
C ASP A 208 0.23 -0.80 -5.11
N ALA A 209 -0.16 -1.78 -4.32
CA ALA A 209 -1.53 -2.27 -4.19
C ALA A 209 -2.37 -1.49 -3.16
N ALA A 210 -1.87 -0.37 -2.60
CA ALA A 210 -2.49 0.29 -1.45
C ALA A 210 -4.01 0.51 -1.62
N HIS A 211 -4.48 0.92 -2.79
CA HIS A 211 -5.90 1.17 -3.04
C HIS A 211 -6.70 -0.07 -3.44
N VAL A 212 -6.05 -1.15 -3.85
CA VAL A 212 -6.73 -2.37 -4.37
C VAL A 212 -6.41 -3.62 -3.57
N ALA A 213 -5.67 -3.50 -2.46
CA ALA A 213 -5.21 -4.62 -1.65
C ALA A 213 -6.34 -5.55 -1.20
N GLY A 214 -7.48 -5.02 -0.77
CA GLY A 214 -8.65 -5.82 -0.37
C GLY A 214 -9.32 -6.51 -1.56
N LEU A 215 -9.32 -5.89 -2.74
CA LEU A 215 -9.87 -6.48 -3.96
C LEU A 215 -8.98 -7.62 -4.47
N ILE A 216 -7.65 -7.45 -4.40
CA ILE A 216 -6.66 -8.51 -4.72
C ILE A 216 -6.81 -9.66 -3.74
N ALA A 217 -6.88 -9.38 -2.43
CA ALA A 217 -7.09 -10.38 -1.38
C ALA A 217 -8.36 -11.21 -1.61
N GLY A 218 -9.45 -10.55 -2.03
CA GLY A 218 -10.72 -11.21 -2.38
C GLY A 218 -10.74 -11.87 -3.76
N GLY A 219 -9.64 -11.83 -4.53
CA GLY A 219 -9.56 -12.39 -5.88
C GLY A 219 -10.50 -11.70 -6.88
N LYS A 220 -10.74 -10.41 -6.70
CA LYS A 220 -11.66 -9.60 -7.53
C LYS A 220 -10.97 -8.50 -8.34
N PHE A 221 -9.63 -8.49 -8.33
CA PHE A 221 -8.79 -7.61 -9.13
C PHE A 221 -7.60 -8.40 -9.69
N GLN A 222 -6.69 -7.74 -10.46
CA GLN A 222 -5.50 -8.39 -11.01
C GLN A 222 -4.64 -9.06 -9.91
N ASP A 223 -3.78 -9.96 -10.30
CA ASP A 223 -2.82 -10.63 -9.41
C ASP A 223 -1.38 -10.26 -9.80
N PRO A 224 -0.87 -9.10 -9.34
CA PRO A 224 0.39 -8.55 -9.82
C PRO A 224 1.59 -9.50 -9.66
N MET A 225 1.60 -10.28 -8.57
CA MET A 225 2.68 -11.23 -8.31
C MET A 225 2.73 -12.37 -9.35
N ARG A 226 1.57 -12.84 -9.84
CA ARG A 226 1.48 -13.86 -10.92
C ARG A 226 1.57 -13.25 -12.31
N GLU A 227 1.43 -11.93 -12.42
CA GLU A 227 1.63 -11.17 -13.64
C GLU A 227 3.09 -10.73 -13.85
N GLY A 228 3.97 -10.96 -12.86
CA GLY A 228 5.40 -10.77 -12.98
C GLY A 228 6.01 -9.65 -12.14
N ALA A 229 5.25 -9.04 -11.21
CA ALA A 229 5.83 -8.16 -10.21
C ALA A 229 6.74 -8.95 -9.27
N ASP A 230 7.92 -8.39 -8.97
CA ASP A 230 8.91 -9.00 -8.07
C ASP A 230 8.51 -8.78 -6.61
N THR A 231 8.02 -7.57 -6.30
CA THR A 231 7.49 -7.20 -4.99
C THR A 231 6.13 -6.52 -5.11
N MET A 232 5.34 -6.60 -4.05
CA MET A 232 4.08 -5.88 -3.91
C MET A 232 4.05 -5.17 -2.56
N THR A 233 3.80 -3.88 -2.58
CA THR A 233 3.65 -3.02 -1.40
C THR A 233 2.22 -2.59 -1.21
N MET A 234 1.80 -2.29 0.01
CA MET A 234 0.46 -1.76 0.25
C MET A 234 0.31 -1.05 1.59
N SER A 235 -0.74 -0.25 1.69
CA SER A 235 -1.35 0.14 2.96
C SER A 235 -2.34 -0.94 3.41
N THR A 236 -2.53 -1.10 4.72
CA THR A 236 -3.40 -2.15 5.27
C THR A 236 -4.78 -1.66 5.73
N HIS A 237 -5.11 -0.38 5.50
CA HIS A 237 -6.27 0.31 6.07
C HIS A 237 -7.20 0.97 5.04
N LYS A 238 -7.11 0.56 3.76
CA LYS A 238 -7.94 1.11 2.67
C LYS A 238 -8.97 0.07 2.23
N THR A 239 -8.93 -0.42 1.00
CA THR A 239 -9.82 -1.54 0.59
C THR A 239 -9.56 -2.82 1.41
N LEU A 240 -8.33 -3.01 1.89
CA LEU A 240 -8.06 -3.95 2.97
C LEU A 240 -8.44 -3.27 4.30
N PHE A 241 -9.36 -3.84 5.04
CA PHE A 241 -10.04 -3.25 6.21
C PHE A 241 -9.27 -3.45 7.53
N GLY A 242 -7.95 -3.34 7.47
CA GLY A 242 -7.07 -3.44 8.64
C GLY A 242 -6.76 -2.08 9.30
N PRO A 243 -5.85 -2.04 10.26
CA PRO A 243 -5.38 -0.81 10.88
C PRO A 243 -4.38 -0.06 10.00
N GLN A 244 -4.05 1.17 10.40
CA GLN A 244 -2.93 1.91 9.80
C GLN A 244 -1.65 1.06 9.85
N GLY A 245 -1.02 0.91 8.68
CA GLY A 245 0.19 0.12 8.52
C GLY A 245 0.54 -0.11 7.07
N GLY A 246 1.67 -0.76 6.84
CA GLY A 246 2.14 -1.20 5.53
C GLY A 246 2.48 -2.69 5.53
N LEU A 247 2.67 -3.21 4.33
CA LEU A 247 3.06 -4.60 4.07
C LEU A 247 3.93 -4.63 2.82
N VAL A 248 5.00 -5.43 2.85
CA VAL A 248 5.77 -5.80 1.66
C VAL A 248 5.67 -7.30 1.46
N LEU A 249 5.39 -7.70 0.22
CA LEU A 249 5.30 -9.10 -0.19
C LEU A 249 6.28 -9.37 -1.34
N GLY A 250 6.78 -10.59 -1.42
CA GLY A 250 7.68 -11.01 -2.50
C GLY A 250 7.92 -12.53 -2.51
N SER A 251 8.89 -12.96 -3.33
CA SER A 251 9.51 -14.27 -3.26
C SER A 251 10.58 -14.30 -2.15
N GLU A 252 11.10 -15.49 -1.83
CA GLU A 252 12.07 -15.69 -0.74
C GLU A 252 13.37 -14.87 -0.92
N GLU A 253 13.81 -14.65 -2.16
CA GLU A 253 15.01 -13.87 -2.48
C GLU A 253 14.93 -12.41 -2.06
N HIS A 254 13.72 -11.88 -1.87
CA HIS A 254 13.48 -10.49 -1.44
C HIS A 254 13.49 -10.33 0.08
N GLU A 255 13.54 -11.41 0.85
CA GLU A 255 13.45 -11.38 2.32
C GLU A 255 14.58 -10.55 2.94
N GLU A 256 15.83 -10.92 2.71
CA GLU A 256 16.96 -10.26 3.36
C GLU A 256 17.16 -8.79 2.96
N PRO A 257 17.06 -8.40 1.68
CA PRO A 257 17.12 -6.98 1.31
C PRO A 257 16.03 -6.13 1.97
N ILE A 258 14.78 -6.60 1.98
CA ILE A 258 13.65 -5.88 2.57
C ILE A 258 13.74 -5.83 4.10
N LYS A 259 14.12 -6.93 4.75
CA LYS A 259 14.33 -6.97 6.21
C LYS A 259 15.30 -5.89 6.68
N LYS A 260 16.44 -5.76 5.99
CA LYS A 260 17.48 -4.76 6.29
C LYS A 260 17.01 -3.34 5.99
N ALA A 261 16.30 -3.14 4.90
CA ALA A 261 15.73 -1.84 4.55
C ALA A 261 14.68 -1.38 5.58
N THR A 262 13.84 -2.29 6.07
CA THR A 262 12.82 -1.98 7.07
C THR A 262 13.46 -1.71 8.43
N PHE A 263 14.27 -2.60 8.95
CA PHE A 263 15.02 -2.44 10.21
C PHE A 263 16.47 -2.89 10.03
N PRO A 264 17.44 -2.06 10.40
CA PRO A 264 17.34 -0.75 11.05
C PRO A 264 17.17 0.45 10.07
N GLY A 265 16.94 0.19 8.77
CA GLY A 265 17.00 1.23 7.74
C GLY A 265 15.96 2.34 7.91
N LEU A 266 14.68 2.00 7.99
CA LEU A 266 13.57 2.95 7.97
C LEU A 266 12.79 3.04 9.28
N THR A 267 12.80 1.98 10.08
CA THR A 267 12.11 1.93 11.37
C THR A 267 13.04 1.40 12.44
N SER A 268 12.80 1.84 13.67
CA SER A 268 13.34 1.22 14.89
C SER A 268 12.30 0.21 15.40
N SER A 269 11.59 0.49 16.50
CA SER A 269 10.44 -0.34 16.87
C SER A 269 9.24 0.01 16.00
N HIS A 270 8.61 -0.99 15.38
CA HIS A 270 7.37 -0.80 14.63
C HIS A 270 6.15 -0.71 15.56
N HIS A 271 4.97 -0.42 15.01
CA HIS A 271 3.73 -0.34 15.77
C HIS A 271 3.17 -1.76 16.02
N ILE A 272 3.59 -2.38 17.13
CA ILE A 272 3.30 -3.79 17.43
C ILE A 272 1.80 -4.05 17.59
N ASN A 273 1.08 -3.11 18.20
CA ASN A 273 -0.38 -3.19 18.31
C ASN A 273 -1.07 -3.13 16.94
N ASN A 274 -0.59 -2.30 16.03
CA ASN A 274 -1.12 -2.27 14.66
C ASN A 274 -0.75 -3.57 13.91
N MET A 275 0.44 -4.13 14.16
CA MET A 275 0.81 -5.43 13.61
C MET A 275 -0.14 -6.53 14.09
N ALA A 276 -0.50 -6.56 15.37
CA ALA A 276 -1.52 -7.48 15.90
C ALA A 276 -2.90 -7.24 15.24
N GLY A 277 -3.31 -5.98 15.07
CA GLY A 277 -4.52 -5.64 14.33
C GLY A 277 -4.48 -6.09 12.86
N LYS A 278 -3.31 -6.04 12.19
CA LYS A 278 -3.14 -6.59 10.85
C LYS A 278 -3.35 -8.11 10.83
N ALA A 279 -2.82 -8.84 11.82
CA ALA A 279 -3.02 -10.29 11.92
C ALA A 279 -4.51 -10.65 11.97
N VAL A 280 -5.29 -9.95 12.80
CA VAL A 280 -6.75 -10.14 12.88
C VAL A 280 -7.41 -9.82 11.54
N ALA A 281 -7.08 -8.69 10.92
CA ALA A 281 -7.66 -8.29 9.64
C ALA A 281 -7.33 -9.28 8.50
N PHE A 282 -6.14 -9.87 8.47
CA PHE A 282 -5.77 -10.88 7.49
C PHE A 282 -6.54 -12.19 7.70
N ALA A 283 -6.79 -12.59 8.96
CA ALA A 283 -7.64 -13.73 9.28
C ALA A 283 -9.09 -13.50 8.81
N GLU A 284 -9.66 -12.33 9.09
CA GLU A 284 -10.98 -11.92 8.60
C GLU A 284 -11.03 -11.86 7.06
N ALA A 285 -9.98 -11.35 6.41
CA ALA A 285 -9.92 -11.27 4.94
C ALA A 285 -9.82 -12.65 4.28
N LEU A 286 -9.19 -13.63 4.92
CA LEU A 286 -9.17 -15.02 4.45
C LEU A 286 -10.55 -15.67 4.51
N GLU A 287 -11.38 -15.31 5.49
CA GLU A 287 -12.74 -15.83 5.66
C GLU A 287 -13.76 -15.08 4.81
N PHE A 288 -13.76 -13.74 4.88
CA PHE A 288 -14.83 -12.90 4.33
C PHE A 288 -14.41 -12.08 3.11
N GLY A 289 -13.11 -12.00 2.80
CA GLY A 289 -12.56 -11.05 1.82
C GLY A 289 -13.14 -11.20 0.41
N LYS A 290 -13.47 -12.41 -0.01
CA LYS A 290 -14.07 -12.67 -1.34
C LYS A 290 -15.43 -12.00 -1.50
N ASP A 291 -16.30 -12.19 -0.51
CA ASP A 291 -17.66 -11.64 -0.55
C ASP A 291 -17.66 -10.15 -0.30
N TYR A 292 -16.78 -9.67 0.60
CA TYR A 292 -16.54 -8.26 0.85
C TYR A 292 -16.09 -7.54 -0.43
N ALA A 293 -15.07 -8.04 -1.13
CA ALA A 293 -14.59 -7.44 -2.38
C ALA A 293 -15.66 -7.44 -3.48
N ALA A 294 -16.44 -8.52 -3.59
CA ALA A 294 -17.55 -8.58 -4.53
C ALA A 294 -18.61 -7.50 -4.23
N GLN A 295 -18.95 -7.30 -2.95
CA GLN A 295 -19.91 -6.29 -2.53
C GLN A 295 -19.39 -4.86 -2.76
N VAL A 296 -18.09 -4.60 -2.51
CA VAL A 296 -17.46 -3.29 -2.80
C VAL A 296 -17.62 -2.93 -4.28
N ILE A 297 -17.28 -3.87 -5.18
CA ILE A 297 -17.41 -3.66 -6.62
C ILE A 297 -18.87 -3.44 -7.03
N LYS A 298 -19.79 -4.25 -6.51
CA LYS A 298 -21.23 -4.10 -6.78
C LYS A 298 -21.73 -2.72 -6.35
N ASN A 299 -21.37 -2.27 -5.16
CA ASN A 299 -21.75 -0.95 -4.64
C ASN A 299 -21.20 0.18 -5.52
N ALA A 300 -19.94 0.08 -5.96
CA ALA A 300 -19.31 1.09 -6.82
C ALA A 300 -20.03 1.19 -8.18
N LYS A 301 -20.36 0.07 -8.80
CA LYS A 301 -21.09 0.04 -10.08
C LYS A 301 -22.49 0.63 -9.95
N ILE A 302 -23.28 0.21 -8.96
CA ILE A 302 -24.63 0.76 -8.70
C ILE A 302 -24.54 2.28 -8.44
N PHE A 303 -23.53 2.72 -7.69
CA PHE A 303 -23.33 4.15 -7.41
C PHE A 303 -22.99 4.93 -8.68
N ALA A 304 -22.13 4.38 -9.54
CA ALA A 304 -21.81 4.99 -10.84
C ALA A 304 -23.04 5.10 -11.75
N GLU A 305 -23.85 4.03 -11.86
CA GLU A 305 -25.11 4.03 -12.61
C GLU A 305 -26.08 5.09 -12.07
N ALA A 306 -26.30 5.13 -10.76
CA ALA A 306 -27.19 6.11 -10.14
C ALA A 306 -26.71 7.57 -10.35
N LEU A 307 -25.41 7.82 -10.39
CA LEU A 307 -24.86 9.14 -10.71
C LEU A 307 -25.12 9.51 -12.18
N ASN A 308 -24.95 8.58 -13.12
CA ASN A 308 -25.29 8.81 -14.52
C ASN A 308 -26.78 9.11 -14.71
N ASP A 309 -27.67 8.38 -14.01
CA ASP A 309 -29.14 8.59 -14.09
C ASP A 309 -29.59 10.00 -13.66
N VAL A 310 -28.83 10.62 -12.75
CA VAL A 310 -29.09 12.01 -12.31
C VAL A 310 -28.25 13.05 -13.06
N GLY A 311 -27.59 12.67 -14.15
CA GLY A 311 -26.93 13.57 -15.10
C GLY A 311 -25.44 13.84 -14.86
N PHE A 312 -24.78 13.12 -13.94
CA PHE A 312 -23.33 13.15 -13.86
C PHE A 312 -22.71 12.26 -14.94
N LYS A 313 -21.59 12.69 -15.50
CA LYS A 313 -20.79 11.86 -16.40
C LYS A 313 -19.75 11.08 -15.60
N VAL A 314 -19.98 9.80 -15.36
CA VAL A 314 -19.01 8.93 -14.68
C VAL A 314 -18.01 8.38 -15.70
N LEU A 315 -16.71 8.47 -15.39
CA LEU A 315 -15.64 7.94 -16.24
C LEU A 315 -15.57 6.42 -16.13
N GLY A 316 -15.22 5.77 -17.23
CA GLY A 316 -15.01 4.31 -17.27
C GLY A 316 -16.21 3.50 -17.77
N GLU A 317 -17.39 4.11 -18.01
CA GLU A 317 -18.61 3.44 -18.48
C GLU A 317 -18.37 2.58 -19.72
N SER A 318 -17.63 3.07 -20.71
CA SER A 318 -17.32 2.35 -21.96
C SER A 318 -16.54 1.03 -21.73
N ARG A 319 -15.93 0.85 -20.57
CA ARG A 319 -15.18 -0.33 -20.14
C ARG A 319 -15.86 -1.10 -19.00
N GLY A 320 -17.10 -0.71 -18.63
CA GLY A 320 -17.90 -1.37 -17.59
C GLY A 320 -17.57 -0.96 -16.16
N TYR A 321 -17.08 0.28 -15.98
CA TYR A 321 -16.66 0.92 -14.73
C TYR A 321 -15.52 0.21 -13.99
#